data_ba15ced8c209974ca6f956b4ec02eb19
#
_entry.id   ba15ced8c209974ca6f956b4ec02eb19
#
_cell.length_a   1.000
_cell.length_b   1.000
_cell.length_c   1.000
_cell.angle_alpha   90.00
_cell.angle_beta   90.00
_cell.angle_gamma   90.00
#
_symmetry.space_group_name_H-M   'P 1'
#
loop_
_entity.id
_entity.type
_entity.pdbx_description
1 polymer ?
#
loop_
_entity_poly.entity_id
_entity_poly.type
_entity_poly.pdbx_seq_one_letter_code
_entity_poly.pdbx_strand_id
1 'polypeptide(L)'
;MQRRPLLMLCPLWIVGSPARAQLREGDAALGVRAALERGALAAVAQLGRSGGFLDHPTLKIELPGGLQKAAKLLRATGQGRRVDELVTAMNRAAEQAVPEAKTVLVQTVKSLSVEDALQLVKGSGDDAVTRFFEGKTRAALTERFAPIVTKATERQKLAEKYNAVAGKAAGLGLVKDEDSNIQGYVTRKALDGLYWMIGAEEKKIRQDPVATGSAILKKVFGL
;
A
#
# COMPACT_ATOMS: atom_id res chain seq x y z
N MET A 1 -29.14 80.83 -0.73
CA MET A 1 -28.95 79.83 0.32
C MET A 1 -29.29 78.47 -0.27
N GLN A 2 -28.31 77.74 -0.81
CA GLN A 2 -28.50 76.43 -1.39
C GLN A 2 -27.94 75.36 -0.45
N ARG A 3 -28.80 74.47 0.07
CA ARG A 3 -28.42 73.34 0.91
C ARG A 3 -28.13 72.13 -0.03
N ARG A 4 -26.85 71.68 -0.02
CA ARG A 4 -26.42 70.44 -0.69
C ARG A 4 -26.76 69.24 0.19
N PRO A 5 -27.36 68.16 -0.30
CA PRO A 5 -27.45 66.89 0.44
C PRO A 5 -26.14 66.13 0.34
N LEU A 6 -25.63 65.69 1.47
CA LEU A 6 -24.46 64.84 1.63
C LEU A 6 -24.87 63.38 1.39
N LEU A 7 -24.46 62.83 0.22
CA LEU A 7 -24.62 61.40 -0.09
C LEU A 7 -23.62 60.59 0.71
N MET A 8 -24.09 59.86 1.74
CA MET A 8 -23.31 58.82 2.42
C MET A 8 -23.21 57.61 1.52
N LEU A 9 -21.99 57.35 1.02
CA LEU A 9 -21.61 56.04 0.40
C LEU A 9 -21.42 55.03 1.55
N CYS A 10 -22.35 54.08 1.67
CA CYS A 10 -22.11 52.86 2.45
C CYS A 10 -21.15 51.92 1.68
N PRO A 11 -20.03 51.49 2.24
CA PRO A 11 -19.23 50.44 1.62
C PRO A 11 -19.96 49.11 1.78
N LEU A 12 -20.35 48.51 0.64
CA LEU A 12 -20.88 47.13 0.59
C LEU A 12 -19.72 46.15 0.88
N TRP A 13 -19.61 45.71 2.11
CA TRP A 13 -18.71 44.59 2.47
C TRP A 13 -19.29 43.29 1.88
N ILE A 14 -18.74 42.85 0.76
CA ILE A 14 -19.02 41.52 0.22
C ILE A 14 -18.32 40.51 1.12
N VAL A 15 -19.02 40.05 2.16
CA VAL A 15 -18.62 38.91 2.96
C VAL A 15 -18.73 37.68 2.06
N GLY A 16 -17.61 37.26 1.50
CA GLY A 16 -17.53 36.02 0.72
C GLY A 16 -18.01 34.85 1.60
N SER A 17 -19.11 34.21 1.20
CA SER A 17 -19.78 33.16 1.98
C SER A 17 -18.83 31.99 2.23
N PRO A 18 -18.57 31.60 3.50
CA PRO A 18 -17.74 30.44 3.86
C PRO A 18 -18.30 29.12 3.28
N ALA A 19 -19.59 29.05 2.99
CA ALA A 19 -20.25 27.89 2.37
C ALA A 19 -19.69 27.50 1.00
N ARG A 20 -19.24 28.46 0.18
CA ARG A 20 -18.66 28.17 -1.14
C ARG A 20 -17.24 27.60 -1.03
N ALA A 21 -16.46 27.98 -0.02
CA ALA A 21 -15.15 27.41 0.25
C ALA A 21 -15.29 25.95 0.74
N GLN A 22 -16.25 25.69 1.60
CA GLN A 22 -16.51 24.38 2.18
C GLN A 22 -17.05 23.35 1.16
N LEU A 23 -17.90 23.79 0.23
CA LEU A 23 -18.36 22.96 -0.89
C LEU A 23 -17.19 22.58 -1.84
N ARG A 24 -16.27 23.51 -2.11
CA ARG A 24 -15.06 23.21 -2.92
C ARG A 24 -14.10 22.26 -2.24
N GLU A 25 -13.95 22.34 -0.91
CA GLU A 25 -13.12 21.42 -0.12
C GLU A 25 -13.71 20.02 -0.09
N GLY A 26 -15.03 19.89 0.06
CA GLY A 26 -15.74 18.61 -0.02
C GLY A 26 -15.56 17.92 -1.37
N ASP A 27 -15.71 18.65 -2.46
CA ASP A 27 -15.51 18.13 -3.82
C ASP A 27 -14.06 17.70 -4.06
N ALA A 28 -13.09 18.49 -3.56
CA ALA A 28 -11.68 18.16 -3.63
C ALA A 28 -11.36 16.86 -2.86
N ALA A 29 -11.90 16.72 -1.65
CA ALA A 29 -11.73 15.53 -0.84
C ALA A 29 -12.35 14.27 -1.49
N LEU A 30 -13.50 14.41 -2.16
CA LEU A 30 -14.09 13.30 -2.94
C LEU A 30 -13.18 12.87 -4.07
N GLY A 31 -12.59 13.81 -4.81
CA GLY A 31 -11.64 13.53 -5.87
C GLY A 31 -10.38 12.83 -5.35
N VAL A 32 -9.86 13.26 -4.21
CA VAL A 32 -8.71 12.64 -3.54
C VAL A 32 -9.05 11.21 -3.13
N ARG A 33 -10.17 10.97 -2.44
CA ARG A 33 -10.60 9.62 -2.07
C ARG A 33 -10.72 8.70 -3.29
N ALA A 34 -11.34 9.18 -4.38
CA ALA A 34 -11.47 8.41 -5.61
C ALA A 34 -10.11 8.06 -6.25
N ALA A 35 -9.12 8.94 -6.15
CA ALA A 35 -7.76 8.66 -6.62
C ALA A 35 -7.03 7.65 -5.74
N LEU A 36 -7.15 7.80 -4.41
CA LEU A 36 -6.57 6.87 -3.44
C LEU A 36 -7.16 5.46 -3.60
N GLU A 37 -8.48 5.36 -3.75
CA GLU A 37 -9.15 4.08 -3.99
C GLU A 37 -8.66 3.44 -5.29
N ARG A 38 -8.58 4.20 -6.39
CA ARG A 38 -8.06 3.71 -7.67
C ARG A 38 -6.63 3.23 -7.58
N GLY A 39 -5.73 4.00 -6.95
CA GLY A 39 -4.34 3.61 -6.77
C GLY A 39 -4.21 2.32 -5.95
N ALA A 40 -4.94 2.22 -4.85
CA ALA A 40 -4.97 1.00 -4.03
C ALA A 40 -5.51 -0.22 -4.79
N LEU A 41 -6.59 -0.06 -5.55
CA LEU A 41 -7.16 -1.13 -6.37
C LEU A 41 -6.23 -1.55 -7.52
N ALA A 42 -5.54 -0.59 -8.14
CA ALA A 42 -4.54 -0.88 -9.18
C ALA A 42 -3.37 -1.70 -8.61
N ALA A 43 -2.87 -1.34 -7.43
CA ALA A 43 -1.82 -2.10 -6.74
C ALA A 43 -2.27 -3.53 -6.44
N VAL A 44 -3.47 -3.72 -5.90
CA VAL A 44 -4.06 -5.04 -5.65
C VAL A 44 -4.21 -5.86 -6.93
N ALA A 45 -4.71 -5.25 -8.00
CA ALA A 45 -4.92 -5.92 -9.28
C ALA A 45 -3.59 -6.35 -9.93
N GLN A 46 -2.55 -5.51 -9.86
CA GLN A 46 -1.23 -5.82 -10.40
C GLN A 46 -0.54 -6.96 -9.65
N LEU A 47 -0.59 -6.97 -8.33
CA LEU A 47 0.09 -7.96 -7.51
C LEU A 47 -0.71 -9.24 -7.32
N GLY A 48 -2.05 -9.18 -7.33
CA GLY A 48 -2.92 -10.34 -7.14
C GLY A 48 -3.05 -11.23 -8.37
N ARG A 49 -2.52 -10.82 -9.53
CA ARG A 49 -2.50 -11.67 -10.74
C ARG A 49 -1.38 -12.70 -10.67
N SER A 50 -1.50 -13.75 -11.47
CA SER A 50 -0.41 -14.71 -11.67
C SER A 50 0.85 -13.99 -12.21
N GLY A 51 1.98 -14.17 -11.55
CA GLY A 51 3.24 -13.49 -11.86
C GLY A 51 3.36 -12.08 -11.26
N GLY A 52 2.37 -11.63 -10.49
CA GLY A 52 2.42 -10.31 -9.85
C GLY A 52 3.59 -10.13 -8.88
N PHE A 53 3.99 -11.21 -8.19
CA PHE A 53 5.22 -11.27 -7.39
C PHE A 53 6.30 -12.09 -8.08
N LEU A 54 5.97 -13.30 -8.53
CA LEU A 54 6.97 -14.25 -9.03
C LEU A 54 7.79 -13.70 -10.20
N ASP A 55 7.14 -13.00 -11.11
CA ASP A 55 7.77 -12.46 -12.31
C ASP A 55 8.10 -10.96 -12.19
N HIS A 56 7.85 -10.36 -11.01
CA HIS A 56 8.14 -8.95 -10.79
C HIS A 56 9.63 -8.73 -10.52
N PRO A 57 10.32 -7.82 -11.23
CA PRO A 57 11.77 -7.66 -11.12
C PRO A 57 12.24 -7.21 -9.73
N THR A 58 11.40 -6.47 -8.99
CA THR A 58 11.76 -5.88 -7.69
C THR A 58 11.05 -6.57 -6.51
N LEU A 59 9.81 -7.05 -6.71
CA LEU A 59 8.97 -7.54 -5.62
C LEU A 59 8.96 -9.05 -5.46
N LYS A 60 9.66 -9.78 -6.34
CA LYS A 60 9.83 -11.21 -6.20
C LYS A 60 10.36 -11.55 -4.81
N ILE A 61 9.63 -12.40 -4.10
CA ILE A 61 10.01 -12.83 -2.75
C ILE A 61 11.08 -13.90 -2.89
N GLU A 62 12.31 -13.51 -2.57
CA GLU A 62 13.46 -14.41 -2.52
C GLU A 62 13.50 -15.14 -1.17
N LEU A 63 14.31 -16.19 -1.09
CA LEU A 63 14.50 -16.92 0.15
C LEU A 63 15.10 -16.01 1.25
N PRO A 64 14.64 -16.14 2.51
CA PRO A 64 15.26 -15.44 3.62
C PRO A 64 16.74 -15.76 3.73
N GLY A 65 17.54 -14.79 4.22
CA GLY A 65 19.00 -14.84 4.22
C GLY A 65 19.59 -16.13 4.80
N GLY A 66 18.97 -16.68 5.84
CA GLY A 66 19.37 -17.97 6.44
C GLY A 66 19.27 -19.16 5.50
N LEU A 67 18.34 -19.11 4.53
CA LEU A 67 18.17 -20.17 3.51
C LEU A 67 19.01 -19.97 2.25
N GLN A 68 19.48 -18.76 1.97
CA GLN A 68 20.19 -18.48 0.70
C GLN A 68 21.48 -19.29 0.55
N LYS A 69 22.25 -19.46 1.64
CA LYS A 69 23.48 -20.28 1.64
C LYS A 69 23.14 -21.75 1.40
N ALA A 70 22.15 -22.28 2.11
CA ALA A 70 21.68 -23.64 1.92
C ALA A 70 21.11 -23.86 0.51
N ALA A 71 20.41 -22.90 -0.05
CA ALA A 71 19.89 -22.97 -1.41
C ALA A 71 21.00 -23.06 -2.48
N LYS A 72 22.09 -22.31 -2.30
CA LYS A 72 23.26 -22.42 -3.19
C LYS A 72 23.85 -23.83 -3.16
N LEU A 73 23.99 -24.43 -2.00
CA LEU A 73 24.50 -25.79 -1.83
C LEU A 73 23.54 -26.82 -2.44
N LEU A 74 22.23 -26.68 -2.21
CA LEU A 74 21.23 -27.57 -2.79
C LEU A 74 21.22 -27.50 -4.32
N ARG A 75 21.41 -26.34 -4.90
CA ARG A 75 21.54 -26.19 -6.38
C ARG A 75 22.80 -26.87 -6.90
N ALA A 76 23.94 -26.71 -6.21
CA ALA A 76 25.22 -27.36 -6.57
C ALA A 76 25.15 -28.88 -6.51
N THR A 77 24.30 -29.44 -5.62
CA THR A 77 24.13 -30.90 -5.45
C THR A 77 22.92 -31.46 -6.22
N GLY A 78 22.39 -30.75 -7.23
CA GLY A 78 21.29 -31.21 -8.09
C GLY A 78 19.90 -31.17 -7.44
N GLN A 79 19.76 -30.57 -6.25
CA GLN A 79 18.48 -30.42 -5.56
C GLN A 79 17.84 -29.02 -5.75
N GLY A 80 18.26 -28.26 -6.77
CA GLY A 80 17.77 -26.92 -7.08
C GLY A 80 16.26 -26.85 -7.27
N ARG A 81 15.65 -27.87 -7.85
CA ARG A 81 14.20 -27.96 -8.03
C ARG A 81 13.40 -27.72 -6.75
N ARG A 82 13.85 -28.25 -5.61
CA ARG A 82 13.17 -28.03 -4.32
C ARG A 82 13.23 -26.58 -3.85
N VAL A 83 14.32 -25.88 -4.17
CA VAL A 83 14.48 -24.45 -3.89
C VAL A 83 13.51 -23.65 -4.74
N ASP A 84 13.42 -23.96 -6.03
CA ASP A 84 12.56 -23.24 -6.98
C ASP A 84 11.07 -23.48 -6.70
N GLU A 85 10.70 -24.71 -6.28
CA GLU A 85 9.35 -25.03 -5.79
C GLU A 85 8.97 -24.19 -4.57
N LEU A 86 9.86 -23.99 -3.58
CA LEU A 86 9.59 -23.15 -2.43
C LEU A 86 9.46 -21.67 -2.83
N VAL A 87 10.39 -21.14 -3.62
CA VAL A 87 10.33 -19.75 -4.09
C VAL A 87 9.02 -19.50 -4.86
N THR A 88 8.64 -20.44 -5.73
CA THR A 88 7.37 -20.37 -6.45
C THR A 88 6.17 -20.35 -5.49
N ALA A 89 6.13 -21.28 -4.52
CA ALA A 89 5.06 -21.37 -3.55
C ALA A 89 4.92 -20.09 -2.70
N MET A 90 6.05 -19.50 -2.27
CA MET A 90 6.07 -18.24 -1.52
C MET A 90 5.45 -17.09 -2.30
N ASN A 91 5.84 -16.93 -3.56
CA ASN A 91 5.33 -15.86 -4.42
C ASN A 91 3.86 -16.07 -4.78
N ARG A 92 3.46 -17.31 -5.11
CA ARG A 92 2.04 -17.64 -5.36
C ARG A 92 1.17 -17.45 -4.13
N ALA A 93 1.69 -17.72 -2.93
CA ALA A 93 1.00 -17.42 -1.68
C ALA A 93 0.75 -15.91 -1.51
N ALA A 94 1.74 -15.07 -1.81
CA ALA A 94 1.58 -13.62 -1.79
C ALA A 94 0.55 -13.12 -2.82
N GLU A 95 0.61 -13.63 -4.05
CA GLU A 95 -0.36 -13.32 -5.11
C GLU A 95 -1.80 -13.70 -4.73
N GLN A 96 -1.99 -14.82 -4.03
CA GLN A 96 -3.30 -15.26 -3.55
C GLN A 96 -3.81 -14.44 -2.35
N ALA A 97 -2.91 -13.93 -1.52
CA ALA A 97 -3.28 -13.17 -0.33
C ALA A 97 -3.65 -11.71 -0.65
N VAL A 98 -2.96 -11.07 -1.61
CA VAL A 98 -3.14 -9.64 -1.92
C VAL A 98 -4.59 -9.23 -2.24
N PRO A 99 -5.42 -10.00 -2.96
CA PRO A 99 -6.82 -9.65 -3.20
C PRO A 99 -7.63 -9.38 -1.94
N GLU A 100 -7.30 -10.01 -0.81
CA GLU A 100 -7.96 -9.78 0.49
C GLU A 100 -7.76 -8.35 1.03
N ALA A 101 -6.72 -7.66 0.55
CA ALA A 101 -6.47 -6.27 0.92
C ALA A 101 -7.55 -5.31 0.36
N LYS A 102 -8.23 -5.66 -0.73
CA LYS A 102 -9.19 -4.79 -1.42
C LYS A 102 -10.21 -4.17 -0.45
N THR A 103 -10.90 -5.01 0.32
CA THR A 103 -11.96 -4.54 1.22
C THR A 103 -11.40 -3.62 2.30
N VAL A 104 -10.27 -3.98 2.91
CA VAL A 104 -9.64 -3.18 3.98
C VAL A 104 -9.19 -1.82 3.45
N LEU A 105 -8.51 -1.78 2.31
CA LEU A 105 -8.02 -0.55 1.71
C LEU A 105 -9.17 0.39 1.31
N VAL A 106 -10.22 -0.14 0.66
CA VAL A 106 -11.40 0.65 0.28
C VAL A 106 -12.13 1.20 1.51
N GLN A 107 -12.31 0.40 2.55
CA GLN A 107 -12.92 0.86 3.80
C GLN A 107 -12.09 1.95 4.46
N THR A 108 -10.76 1.81 4.47
CA THR A 108 -9.84 2.82 5.01
C THR A 108 -9.97 4.15 4.25
N VAL A 109 -10.07 4.14 2.92
CA VAL A 109 -10.32 5.36 2.12
C VAL A 109 -11.67 5.99 2.44
N LYS A 110 -12.72 5.18 2.57
CA LYS A 110 -14.08 5.66 2.88
C LYS A 110 -14.18 6.28 4.28
N SER A 111 -13.37 5.82 5.21
CA SER A 111 -13.35 6.35 6.59
C SER A 111 -12.52 7.63 6.75
N LEU A 112 -11.80 8.07 5.71
CA LEU A 112 -11.05 9.35 5.76
C LEU A 112 -12.01 10.53 5.98
N SER A 113 -11.62 11.46 6.85
CA SER A 113 -12.28 12.77 6.92
C SER A 113 -11.93 13.63 5.69
N VAL A 114 -12.65 14.72 5.49
CA VAL A 114 -12.30 15.70 4.43
C VAL A 114 -10.92 16.28 4.70
N GLU A 115 -10.67 16.60 5.96
CA GLU A 115 -9.42 17.20 6.42
C GLU A 115 -8.21 16.26 6.22
N ASP A 116 -8.34 14.98 6.62
CA ASP A 116 -7.30 13.97 6.41
C ASP A 116 -7.00 13.79 4.92
N ALA A 117 -8.03 13.70 4.08
CA ALA A 117 -7.86 13.55 2.64
C ALA A 117 -7.08 14.72 2.02
N LEU A 118 -7.39 15.95 2.43
CA LEU A 118 -6.66 17.14 1.97
C LEU A 118 -5.24 17.21 2.51
N GLN A 119 -5.01 16.79 3.77
CA GLN A 119 -3.67 16.74 4.37
C GLN A 119 -2.77 15.72 3.66
N LEU A 120 -3.30 14.56 3.27
CA LEU A 120 -2.54 13.54 2.52
C LEU A 120 -2.03 14.05 1.18
N VAL A 121 -2.81 14.93 0.52
CA VAL A 121 -2.42 15.53 -0.76
C VAL A 121 -1.41 16.65 -0.57
N LYS A 122 -1.60 17.50 0.44
CA LYS A 122 -0.72 18.62 0.77
C LYS A 122 0.57 18.17 1.47
N GLY A 123 0.58 16.95 2.00
CA GLY A 123 1.73 16.40 2.73
C GLY A 123 3.00 16.40 1.87
N SER A 124 4.07 16.95 2.42
CA SER A 124 5.39 16.95 1.80
C SER A 124 6.00 15.55 1.87
N GLY A 125 6.10 14.88 0.73
CA GLY A 125 6.74 13.57 0.56
C GLY A 125 5.99 12.73 -0.46
N ASP A 126 6.76 12.00 -1.26
CA ASP A 126 6.23 11.15 -2.34
C ASP A 126 5.54 9.88 -1.82
N ASP A 127 5.50 9.67 -0.50
CA ASP A 127 5.06 8.45 0.17
C ASP A 127 4.03 8.68 1.32
N ALA A 128 3.45 9.87 1.39
CA ALA A 128 2.51 10.23 2.47
C ALA A 128 1.28 9.31 2.51
N VAL A 129 0.72 8.98 1.36
CA VAL A 129 -0.42 8.06 1.20
C VAL A 129 0.00 6.64 1.57
N THR A 130 1.16 6.22 1.10
CA THR A 130 1.69 4.88 1.39
C THR A 130 1.86 4.65 2.89
N ARG A 131 2.49 5.60 3.60
CA ARG A 131 2.64 5.55 5.07
C ARG A 131 1.30 5.54 5.79
N PHE A 132 0.34 6.33 5.31
CA PHE A 132 -1.00 6.33 5.87
C PHE A 132 -1.66 4.94 5.76
N PHE A 133 -1.69 4.35 4.57
CA PHE A 133 -2.26 3.01 4.38
C PHE A 133 -1.53 1.98 5.23
N GLU A 134 -0.21 1.99 5.23
CA GLU A 134 0.60 1.06 6.02
C GLU A 134 0.25 1.14 7.51
N GLY A 135 0.27 2.33 8.08
CA GLY A 135 -0.03 2.54 9.51
C GLY A 135 -1.45 2.14 9.91
N LYS A 136 -2.44 2.30 9.01
CA LYS A 136 -3.83 1.98 9.29
C LYS A 136 -4.23 0.53 9.01
N THR A 137 -3.53 -0.16 8.11
CA THR A 137 -4.03 -1.44 7.58
C THR A 137 -3.08 -2.62 7.77
N ARG A 138 -1.79 -2.40 8.09
CA ARG A 138 -0.80 -3.49 8.18
C ARG A 138 -1.20 -4.60 9.16
N ALA A 139 -1.66 -4.26 10.37
CA ALA A 139 -2.07 -5.25 11.36
C ALA A 139 -3.25 -6.11 10.86
N ALA A 140 -4.33 -5.47 10.40
CA ALA A 140 -5.51 -6.18 9.90
C ALA A 140 -5.20 -7.02 8.65
N LEU A 141 -4.31 -6.55 7.77
CA LEU A 141 -3.89 -7.31 6.60
C LEU A 141 -2.96 -8.47 6.96
N THR A 142 -2.13 -8.33 7.98
CA THR A 142 -1.31 -9.45 8.49
C THR A 142 -2.19 -10.61 8.93
N GLU A 143 -3.25 -10.33 9.69
CA GLU A 143 -4.21 -11.34 10.14
C GLU A 143 -4.93 -12.04 8.97
N ARG A 144 -5.26 -11.30 7.91
CA ARG A 144 -5.94 -11.86 6.73
C ARG A 144 -5.01 -12.65 5.81
N PHE A 145 -3.77 -12.22 5.66
CA PHE A 145 -2.80 -12.87 4.77
C PHE A 145 -2.23 -14.16 5.37
N ALA A 146 -1.97 -14.17 6.67
CA ALA A 146 -1.33 -15.28 7.37
C ALA A 146 -1.95 -16.66 7.07
N PRO A 147 -3.27 -16.88 7.16
CA PRO A 147 -3.87 -18.20 6.90
C PRO A 147 -3.72 -18.64 5.44
N ILE A 148 -3.76 -17.71 4.48
CA ILE A 148 -3.61 -18.00 3.05
C ILE A 148 -2.17 -18.43 2.76
N VAL A 149 -1.21 -17.66 3.28
CA VAL A 149 0.22 -17.95 3.14
C VAL A 149 0.56 -19.29 3.80
N THR A 150 0.02 -19.56 4.99
CA THR A 150 0.21 -20.82 5.72
C THR A 150 -0.23 -22.00 4.85
N LYS A 151 -1.48 -21.98 4.38
CA LYS A 151 -2.04 -23.05 3.55
C LYS A 151 -1.23 -23.29 2.27
N ALA A 152 -0.73 -22.23 1.63
CA ALA A 152 0.05 -22.34 0.39
C ALA A 152 1.46 -22.91 0.62
N THR A 153 2.04 -22.70 1.81
CA THR A 153 3.43 -23.09 2.12
C THR A 153 3.55 -24.38 2.97
N GLU A 154 2.47 -24.83 3.61
CA GLU A 154 2.47 -26.02 4.50
C GLU A 154 3.06 -27.29 3.87
N ARG A 155 2.83 -27.51 2.58
CA ARG A 155 3.27 -28.73 1.86
C ARG A 155 4.73 -28.70 1.43
N GLN A 156 5.44 -27.61 1.73
CA GLN A 156 6.83 -27.44 1.30
C GLN A 156 7.82 -27.98 2.36
N LYS A 157 8.40 -29.16 2.13
CA LYS A 157 9.38 -29.77 3.04
C LYS A 157 10.56 -28.86 3.39
N LEU A 158 10.93 -27.94 2.49
CA LEU A 158 12.01 -26.99 2.76
C LEU A 158 11.55 -25.89 3.72
N ALA A 159 10.25 -25.53 3.69
CA ALA A 159 9.66 -24.60 4.65
C ALA A 159 9.69 -25.18 6.08
N GLU A 160 9.36 -26.46 6.27
CA GLU A 160 9.45 -27.14 7.57
C GLU A 160 10.87 -27.09 8.13
N LYS A 161 11.88 -27.38 7.31
CA LYS A 161 13.29 -27.34 7.70
C LYS A 161 13.73 -25.92 8.10
N TYR A 162 13.28 -24.91 7.34
CA TYR A 162 13.55 -23.53 7.70
C TYR A 162 12.94 -23.18 9.06
N ASN A 163 11.66 -23.49 9.26
CA ASN A 163 10.94 -23.16 10.48
C ASN A 163 11.61 -23.79 11.72
N ALA A 164 12.12 -25.03 11.60
CA ALA A 164 12.83 -25.70 12.69
C ALA A 164 14.14 -24.99 13.09
N VAL A 165 14.83 -24.38 12.14
CA VAL A 165 16.11 -23.66 12.40
C VAL A 165 15.82 -22.21 12.81
N ALA A 166 14.97 -21.52 12.08
CA ALA A 166 14.67 -20.10 12.30
C ALA A 166 13.93 -19.87 13.64
N GLY A 167 13.04 -20.78 14.03
CA GLY A 167 12.36 -20.71 15.33
C GLY A 167 13.34 -20.82 16.51
N LYS A 168 14.37 -21.68 16.42
CA LYS A 168 15.43 -21.75 17.43
C LYS A 168 16.27 -20.47 17.46
N ALA A 169 16.61 -19.93 16.29
CA ALA A 169 17.38 -18.70 16.15
C ALA A 169 16.61 -17.48 16.68
N ALA A 170 15.28 -17.41 16.49
CA ALA A 170 14.43 -16.37 17.05
C ALA A 170 14.42 -16.43 18.59
N GLY A 171 14.32 -17.61 19.18
CA GLY A 171 14.40 -17.78 20.63
C GLY A 171 15.73 -17.32 21.23
N LEU A 172 16.79 -17.19 20.43
CA LEU A 172 18.09 -16.63 20.80
C LEU A 172 18.27 -15.15 20.41
N GLY A 173 17.22 -14.50 19.86
CA GLY A 173 17.29 -13.10 19.40
C GLY A 173 18.10 -12.88 18.11
N LEU A 174 18.46 -13.96 17.39
CA LEU A 174 19.26 -13.90 16.16
C LEU A 174 18.45 -13.66 14.90
N VAL A 175 17.14 -13.85 14.98
CA VAL A 175 16.16 -13.63 13.89
C VAL A 175 14.97 -12.92 14.49
N LYS A 176 14.37 -12.00 13.75
CA LYS A 176 13.13 -11.32 14.17
C LYS A 176 11.98 -12.33 14.27
N ASP A 177 11.07 -12.12 15.22
CA ASP A 177 9.93 -13.02 15.44
C ASP A 177 9.08 -13.20 14.17
N GLU A 178 8.88 -12.14 13.40
CA GLU A 178 8.17 -12.16 12.10
C GLU A 178 8.87 -12.99 11.01
N ASP A 179 10.16 -13.26 11.15
CA ASP A 179 10.98 -14.09 10.27
C ASP A 179 11.32 -15.44 10.91
N SER A 180 10.77 -15.76 12.09
CA SER A 180 10.99 -17.04 12.78
C SER A 180 10.45 -18.25 12.03
N ASN A 181 9.57 -18.02 11.07
CA ASN A 181 9.03 -19.02 10.16
C ASN A 181 8.79 -18.43 8.78
N ILE A 182 8.66 -19.32 7.79
CA ILE A 182 8.50 -18.91 6.39
C ILE A 182 7.16 -18.20 6.15
N GLN A 183 6.14 -18.54 6.90
CA GLN A 183 4.80 -17.96 6.78
C GLN A 183 4.81 -16.50 7.19
N GLY A 184 5.41 -16.17 8.33
CA GLY A 184 5.59 -14.79 8.79
C GLY A 184 6.44 -13.98 7.81
N TYR A 185 7.56 -14.56 7.36
CA TYR A 185 8.43 -13.93 6.36
C TYR A 185 7.67 -13.60 5.06
N VAL A 186 6.92 -14.54 4.49
CA VAL A 186 6.15 -14.32 3.25
C VAL A 186 5.03 -13.33 3.46
N THR A 187 4.30 -13.42 4.58
CA THR A 187 3.23 -12.47 4.92
C THR A 187 3.77 -11.04 4.98
N ARG A 188 4.87 -10.84 5.68
CA ARG A 188 5.54 -9.53 5.77
C ARG A 188 5.97 -9.03 4.39
N LYS A 189 6.64 -9.88 3.60
CA LYS A 189 7.11 -9.52 2.25
C LYS A 189 5.97 -9.22 1.28
N ALA A 190 4.84 -9.92 1.39
CA ALA A 190 3.65 -9.65 0.59
C ALA A 190 3.07 -8.26 0.91
N LEU A 191 3.03 -7.90 2.19
CA LEU A 191 2.58 -6.56 2.61
C LEU A 191 3.57 -5.47 2.20
N ASP A 192 4.88 -5.69 2.38
CA ASP A 192 5.91 -4.75 1.92
C ASP A 192 5.77 -4.48 0.41
N GLY A 193 5.55 -5.53 -0.38
CA GLY A 193 5.30 -5.42 -1.82
C GLY A 193 4.02 -4.67 -2.16
N LEU A 194 2.94 -4.90 -1.41
CA LEU A 194 1.67 -4.18 -1.58
C LEU A 194 1.85 -2.68 -1.34
N TYR A 195 2.49 -2.28 -0.24
CA TYR A 195 2.71 -0.87 0.05
C TYR A 195 3.70 -0.23 -0.91
N TRP A 196 4.72 -0.96 -1.35
CA TRP A 196 5.61 -0.49 -2.41
C TRP A 196 4.84 -0.19 -3.70
N MET A 197 3.92 -1.07 -4.10
CA MET A 197 3.10 -0.86 -5.31
C MET A 197 2.12 0.31 -5.13
N ILE A 198 1.53 0.47 -3.94
CA ILE A 198 0.70 1.66 -3.62
C ILE A 198 1.54 2.93 -3.78
N GLY A 199 2.79 2.94 -3.30
CA GLY A 199 3.71 4.06 -3.48
C GLY A 199 4.05 4.35 -4.93
N ALA A 200 4.22 3.31 -5.74
CA ALA A 200 4.43 3.47 -7.17
C ALA A 200 3.20 4.09 -7.88
N GLU A 201 1.98 3.69 -7.50
CA GLU A 201 0.74 4.30 -8.00
C GLU A 201 0.56 5.73 -7.48
N GLU A 202 0.89 6.02 -6.20
CA GLU A 202 0.90 7.37 -5.65
C GLU A 202 1.81 8.30 -6.46
N LYS A 203 3.03 7.84 -6.74
CA LYS A 203 3.99 8.62 -7.55
C LYS A 203 3.47 8.92 -8.95
N LYS A 204 2.83 7.95 -9.62
CA LYS A 204 2.21 8.16 -10.92
C LYS A 204 1.10 9.21 -10.86
N ILE A 205 0.23 9.14 -9.84
CA ILE A 205 -0.86 10.09 -9.64
C ILE A 205 -0.32 11.51 -9.40
N ARG A 206 0.76 11.65 -8.63
CA ARG A 206 1.40 12.95 -8.37
C ARG A 206 2.08 13.52 -9.61
N GLN A 207 2.70 12.68 -10.45
CA GLN A 207 3.38 13.10 -11.67
C GLN A 207 2.42 13.47 -12.79
N ASP A 208 1.29 12.74 -12.94
CA ASP A 208 0.27 13.02 -13.94
C ASP A 208 -1.15 12.83 -13.39
N PRO A 209 -1.66 13.82 -12.66
CA PRO A 209 -3.01 13.76 -12.10
C PRO A 209 -4.11 13.69 -13.15
N VAL A 210 -3.85 14.17 -14.38
CA VAL A 210 -4.82 14.21 -15.49
C VAL A 210 -4.99 12.85 -16.13
N ALA A 211 -3.87 12.16 -16.44
CA ALA A 211 -3.91 10.82 -17.02
C ALA A 211 -4.58 9.80 -16.09
N THR A 212 -4.52 10.04 -14.77
CA THR A 212 -5.21 9.20 -13.79
C THR A 212 -6.73 9.47 -13.69
N GLY A 213 -7.26 10.35 -14.56
CA GLY A 213 -8.72 10.57 -14.73
C GLY A 213 -9.38 11.43 -13.67
N SER A 214 -8.65 12.27 -12.96
CA SER A 214 -9.20 13.17 -11.95
C SER A 214 -8.92 14.65 -12.29
N ALA A 215 -9.83 15.27 -13.04
CA ALA A 215 -9.79 16.71 -13.29
C ALA A 215 -9.83 17.54 -11.97
N ILE A 216 -10.33 16.96 -10.90
CA ILE A 216 -10.38 17.59 -9.58
C ILE A 216 -8.98 17.64 -8.96
N LEU A 217 -8.16 16.60 -9.13
CA LEU A 217 -6.79 16.57 -8.62
C LEU A 217 -5.92 17.65 -9.24
N LYS A 218 -6.14 18.01 -10.51
CA LYS A 218 -5.45 19.12 -11.16
C LYS A 218 -5.64 20.44 -10.40
N LYS A 219 -6.87 20.70 -9.94
CA LYS A 219 -7.17 21.90 -9.13
C LYS A 219 -6.61 21.84 -7.71
N VAL A 220 -6.50 20.65 -7.14
CA VAL A 220 -6.00 20.43 -5.78
C VAL A 220 -4.48 20.51 -5.72
N PHE A 221 -3.79 19.98 -6.73
CA PHE A 221 -2.33 20.04 -6.83
C PHE A 221 -1.78 21.36 -7.39
N GLY A 222 -2.66 22.28 -7.85
CA GLY A 222 -2.23 23.58 -8.36
C GLY A 222 -1.52 23.52 -9.72
N LEU A 223 -1.77 22.49 -10.51
CA LEU A 223 -1.23 22.28 -11.86
C LEU A 223 -2.15 22.84 -12.95
#